data_496c39b646cc463eff8e451f783cad30
#
_entry.id   496c39b646cc463eff8e451f783cad30
#
_cell.length_a   1.000
_cell.length_b   1.000
_cell.length_c   1.000
_cell.angle_alpha   90.00
_cell.angle_beta   90.00
_cell.angle_gamma   90.00
#
_symmetry.space_group_name_H-M   'P 1'
#
loop_
_entity.id
_entity.type
_entity.pdbx_description
1 polymer ?
#
loop_
_entity_poly.entity_id
_entity_poly.type
_entity_poly.pdbx_seq_one_letter_code
_entity_poly.pdbx_strand_id
1 'polypeptide(L)'
;AGDRGKCWRCGTEPEKRDLEQWYYKITEYSQELLDDLEKLPGWPERVKQMQANWIGRSEGAEVDFTLCDADGEPIEGDEGKITVFTTRADTLFGVSFFVLAPEYARLHELVEGTEYEAAVTKIVEDSKHISAVERAQGTLEKHGAFTGRYVVNPVNGEKGPRVGCRLRRG
;
A
#
# COMPACT_ATOMS: atom_id res chain seq x y z
N ALA A 1 -21.47 13.37 9.24
CA ALA A 1 -21.46 12.27 8.30
C ALA A 1 -22.90 11.84 8.06
N GLY A 2 -23.37 11.99 6.83
CA GLY A 2 -24.68 11.53 6.43
C GLY A 2 -24.71 10.02 6.29
N ASP A 3 -25.92 9.50 6.23
CA ASP A 3 -26.21 8.08 6.14
C ASP A 3 -25.42 7.44 4.98
N ARG A 4 -24.57 6.46 5.28
CA ARG A 4 -23.72 5.70 4.34
C ARG A 4 -22.79 6.53 3.42
N GLY A 5 -22.18 7.58 3.96
CA GLY A 5 -21.19 8.36 3.20
C GLY A 5 -21.76 9.36 2.19
N LYS A 6 -23.08 9.51 2.09
CA LYS A 6 -23.73 10.49 1.20
C LYS A 6 -23.76 11.88 1.81
N CYS A 7 -23.75 12.90 0.95
CA CYS A 7 -23.96 14.27 1.38
C CYS A 7 -25.34 14.43 2.04
N TRP A 8 -25.38 14.85 3.29
CA TRP A 8 -26.64 15.03 4.04
C TRP A 8 -27.59 16.04 3.40
N ARG A 9 -27.07 16.96 2.56
CA ARG A 9 -27.83 18.05 1.94
C ARG A 9 -28.41 17.67 0.58
N CYS A 10 -27.67 16.98 -0.28
CA CYS A 10 -28.08 16.70 -1.67
C CYS A 10 -28.09 15.20 -1.99
N GLY A 11 -27.70 14.33 -1.07
CA GLY A 11 -27.67 12.88 -1.29
C GLY A 11 -26.58 12.38 -2.24
N THR A 12 -25.72 13.27 -2.76
CA THR A 12 -24.62 12.89 -3.69
C THR A 12 -23.58 12.07 -2.95
N GLU A 13 -23.07 11.04 -3.60
CA GLU A 13 -21.94 10.26 -3.10
C GLU A 13 -20.64 11.07 -3.28
N PRO A 14 -19.83 11.25 -2.20
CA PRO A 14 -18.57 11.94 -2.30
C PRO A 14 -17.54 11.07 -3.03
N GLU A 15 -16.80 11.68 -3.93
CA GLU A 15 -15.67 11.07 -4.63
C GLU A 15 -14.36 11.61 -4.06
N LYS A 16 -13.34 10.76 -4.03
CA LYS A 16 -11.97 11.20 -3.75
C LYS A 16 -11.42 11.84 -5.02
N ARG A 17 -10.93 13.08 -4.91
CA ARG A 17 -10.28 13.80 -6.01
C ARG A 17 -8.98 14.42 -5.51
N ASP A 18 -7.97 14.37 -6.35
CA ASP A 18 -6.75 15.13 -6.13
C ASP A 18 -7.02 16.59 -6.47
N LEU A 19 -6.74 17.47 -5.52
CA LEU A 19 -6.96 18.90 -5.66
C LEU A 19 -5.65 19.64 -5.44
N GLU A 20 -5.34 20.59 -6.30
CA GLU A 20 -4.25 21.55 -6.09
C GLU A 20 -4.64 22.56 -5.01
N GLN A 21 -3.95 22.49 -3.88
CA GLN A 21 -4.18 23.42 -2.76
C GLN A 21 -2.91 23.56 -1.89
N TRP A 22 -2.96 24.46 -0.94
CA TRP A 22 -1.86 24.66 -0.02
C TRP A 22 -1.78 23.53 1.01
N TYR A 23 -0.58 22.94 1.15
CA TYR A 23 -0.26 21.92 2.15
C TYR A 23 0.95 22.32 2.97
N TYR A 24 0.96 22.00 4.25
CA TYR A 24 2.16 22.03 5.06
C TYR A 24 2.98 20.77 4.83
N LYS A 25 4.28 20.92 4.65
CA LYS A 25 5.23 19.79 4.58
C LYS A 25 5.56 19.28 5.99
N ILE A 26 4.57 18.74 6.68
CA ILE A 26 4.68 18.35 8.09
C ILE A 26 5.75 17.27 8.35
N THR A 27 6.10 16.49 7.34
CA THR A 27 7.12 15.43 7.45
C THR A 27 8.54 15.94 7.31
N GLU A 28 8.74 17.18 6.81
CA GLU A 28 10.07 17.76 6.60
C GLU A 28 10.86 17.91 7.90
N TYR A 29 10.16 18.18 9.00
CA TYR A 29 10.75 18.36 10.32
C TYR A 29 10.72 17.11 11.19
N SER A 30 10.28 15.97 10.67
CA SER A 30 10.06 14.75 11.47
C SER A 30 11.32 14.28 12.17
N GLN A 31 12.48 14.30 11.49
CA GLN A 31 13.74 13.90 12.09
C GLN A 31 14.21 14.88 13.17
N GLU A 32 14.12 16.19 12.90
CA GLU A 32 14.48 17.23 13.86
C GLU A 32 13.62 17.14 15.13
N LEU A 33 12.31 16.97 14.96
CA LEU A 33 11.38 16.80 16.08
C LEU A 33 11.70 15.56 16.90
N LEU A 34 12.11 14.47 16.28
CA LEU A 34 12.50 13.25 16.98
C LEU A 34 13.80 13.46 17.80
N ASP A 35 14.79 14.08 17.19
CA ASP A 35 16.08 14.36 17.82
C ASP A 35 15.93 15.36 18.98
N ASP A 36 15.03 16.33 18.84
CA ASP A 36 14.78 17.37 19.84
C ASP A 36 14.03 16.88 21.08
N LEU A 37 13.43 15.67 21.05
CA LEU A 37 12.85 15.04 22.24
C LEU A 37 13.90 14.84 23.34
N GLU A 38 15.15 14.60 22.97
CA GLU A 38 16.28 14.46 23.92
C GLU A 38 16.62 15.78 24.62
N LYS A 39 16.32 16.91 23.98
CA LYS A 39 16.56 18.27 24.50
C LYS A 39 15.48 18.75 25.46
N LEU A 40 14.50 17.92 25.80
CA LEU A 40 13.35 18.24 26.66
C LEU A 40 13.45 17.56 28.03
N PRO A 41 14.38 18.00 28.93
CA PRO A 41 14.61 17.31 30.22
C PRO A 41 13.43 17.38 31.18
N GLY A 42 12.55 18.37 31.01
CA GLY A 42 11.35 18.54 31.83
C GLY A 42 10.13 17.71 31.38
N TRP A 43 10.24 16.97 30.29
CA TRP A 43 9.14 16.13 29.81
C TRP A 43 9.22 14.72 30.39
N PRO A 44 8.09 14.15 30.83
CA PRO A 44 8.04 12.76 31.27
C PRO A 44 8.45 11.81 30.12
N GLU A 45 9.25 10.79 30.43
CA GLU A 45 9.71 9.80 29.44
C GLU A 45 8.56 9.14 28.67
N ARG A 46 7.45 8.87 29.34
CA ARG A 46 6.25 8.31 28.68
C ARG A 46 5.74 9.21 27.56
N VAL A 47 5.77 10.53 27.75
CA VAL A 47 5.31 11.49 26.75
C VAL A 47 6.27 11.55 25.57
N LYS A 48 7.59 11.57 25.84
CA LYS A 48 8.62 11.49 24.79
C LYS A 48 8.45 10.23 23.95
N GLN A 49 8.25 9.08 24.58
CA GLN A 49 8.02 7.83 23.88
C GLN A 49 6.75 7.85 23.02
N MET A 50 5.68 8.45 23.53
CA MET A 50 4.44 8.61 22.73
C MET A 50 4.68 9.49 21.50
N GLN A 51 5.44 10.58 21.62
CA GLN A 51 5.79 11.44 20.50
C GLN A 51 6.69 10.72 19.49
N ALA A 52 7.72 10.01 19.95
CA ALA A 52 8.59 9.22 19.08
C ALA A 52 7.82 8.15 18.30
N ASN A 53 6.92 7.45 18.96
CA ASN A 53 6.06 6.45 18.32
C ASN A 53 5.08 7.08 17.31
N TRP A 54 4.62 8.30 17.59
CA TRP A 54 3.76 9.04 16.65
C TRP A 54 4.50 9.49 15.40
N ILE A 55 5.74 9.97 15.55
CA ILE A 55 6.62 10.32 14.43
C ILE A 55 6.92 9.07 13.62
N GLY A 56 7.16 7.94 14.28
CA GLY A 56 7.17 6.62 13.67
C GLY A 56 8.32 6.40 12.69
N ARG A 57 9.54 6.86 13.01
CA ARG A 57 10.72 6.55 12.19
C ARG A 57 10.85 5.05 12.00
N SER A 58 10.93 4.65 10.74
CA SER A 58 11.06 3.25 10.34
C SER A 58 12.34 3.07 9.54
N GLU A 59 13.13 2.06 9.87
CA GLU A 59 14.33 1.68 9.15
C GLU A 59 14.10 0.33 8.47
N GLY A 60 14.53 0.22 7.23
CA GLY A 60 14.33 -0.99 6.44
C GLY A 60 15.10 -0.95 5.14
N ALA A 61 14.75 -1.83 4.24
CA ALA A 61 15.34 -1.94 2.92
C ALA A 61 14.29 -1.78 1.82
N GLU A 62 14.68 -1.14 0.75
CA GLU A 62 13.96 -1.21 -0.52
C GLU A 62 14.41 -2.45 -1.27
N VAL A 63 13.45 -3.18 -1.81
CA VAL A 63 13.67 -4.45 -2.48
C VAL A 63 12.93 -4.45 -3.81
N ASP A 64 13.66 -4.70 -4.88
CA ASP A 64 13.11 -4.81 -6.22
C ASP A 64 12.70 -6.25 -6.52
N PHE A 65 11.42 -6.44 -6.79
CA PHE A 65 10.89 -7.68 -7.34
C PHE A 65 10.77 -7.54 -8.86
N THR A 66 11.24 -8.53 -9.59
CA THR A 66 11.10 -8.58 -11.05
C THR A 66 9.76 -9.25 -11.40
N LEU A 67 8.91 -8.53 -12.10
CA LEU A 67 7.66 -9.02 -12.64
C LEU A 67 7.92 -10.00 -13.79
N CYS A 68 7.12 -11.04 -13.90
CA CYS A 68 7.12 -11.94 -15.04
C CYS A 68 5.96 -11.60 -16.00
N ASP A 69 6.19 -11.85 -17.27
CA ASP A 69 5.16 -11.75 -18.31
C ASP A 69 4.12 -12.89 -18.22
N ALA A 70 3.25 -13.02 -19.22
CA ALA A 70 2.23 -14.05 -19.28
C ALA A 70 2.80 -15.48 -19.43
N ASP A 71 3.98 -15.59 -20.04
CA ASP A 71 4.69 -16.85 -20.26
C ASP A 71 5.56 -17.25 -19.05
N GLY A 72 5.62 -16.36 -18.05
CA GLY A 72 6.40 -16.54 -16.83
C GLY A 72 7.86 -16.14 -16.96
N GLU A 73 8.24 -15.44 -18.04
CA GLU A 73 9.60 -14.94 -18.20
C GLU A 73 9.76 -13.58 -17.54
N PRO A 74 10.92 -13.30 -16.89
CA PRO A 74 11.18 -12.02 -16.26
C PRO A 74 11.19 -10.87 -17.26
N ILE A 75 10.47 -9.81 -16.95
CA ILE A 75 10.46 -8.58 -17.75
C ILE A 75 11.72 -7.78 -17.39
N GLU A 76 12.56 -7.53 -18.38
CA GLU A 76 13.79 -6.75 -18.19
C GLU A 76 13.50 -5.25 -18.10
N GLY A 77 14.39 -4.53 -17.41
CA GLY A 77 14.33 -3.07 -17.29
C GLY A 77 13.42 -2.59 -16.16
N ASP A 78 13.21 -1.27 -16.13
CA ASP A 78 12.44 -0.63 -15.05
C ASP A 78 10.94 -0.94 -15.12
N GLU A 79 10.42 -1.27 -16.29
CA GLU A 79 9.03 -1.67 -16.47
C GLU A 79 8.71 -2.99 -15.77
N GLY A 80 9.70 -3.88 -15.64
CA GLY A 80 9.57 -5.14 -14.92
C GLY A 80 9.74 -5.02 -13.42
N LYS A 81 10.12 -3.85 -12.88
CA LYS A 81 10.42 -3.72 -11.46
C LYS A 81 9.22 -3.26 -10.64
N ILE A 82 9.06 -3.88 -9.47
CA ILE A 82 8.17 -3.43 -8.42
C ILE A 82 8.99 -3.29 -7.15
N THR A 83 9.31 -2.05 -6.79
CA THR A 83 10.05 -1.73 -5.56
C THR A 83 9.11 -1.72 -4.36
N VAL A 84 9.48 -2.42 -3.31
CA VAL A 84 8.76 -2.44 -2.03
C VAL A 84 9.70 -2.12 -0.89
N PHE A 85 9.20 -1.40 0.11
CA PHE A 85 9.92 -1.17 1.35
C PHE A 85 9.52 -2.21 2.39
N THR A 86 10.51 -2.78 3.09
CA THR A 86 10.28 -3.71 4.19
C THR A 86 11.22 -3.46 5.36
N THR A 87 10.70 -3.53 6.57
CA THR A 87 11.49 -3.54 7.81
C THR A 87 12.01 -4.94 8.17
N ARG A 88 11.56 -5.97 7.45
CA ARG A 88 11.84 -7.38 7.70
C ARG A 88 12.39 -8.07 6.45
N ALA A 89 13.53 -7.58 5.96
CA ALA A 89 14.22 -8.18 4.81
C ALA A 89 14.62 -9.65 5.04
N ASP A 90 14.80 -10.06 6.29
CA ASP A 90 15.07 -11.43 6.71
C ASP A 90 13.94 -12.41 6.34
N THR A 91 12.70 -11.94 6.16
CA THR A 91 11.55 -12.79 5.82
C THR A 91 11.38 -13.02 4.32
N LEU A 92 12.18 -12.41 3.47
CA LEU A 92 12.05 -12.50 2.01
C LEU A 92 12.20 -13.92 1.46
N PHE A 93 12.97 -14.78 2.13
CA PHE A 93 13.12 -16.20 1.74
C PHE A 93 11.79 -16.97 1.78
N GLY A 94 10.86 -16.54 2.64
CA GLY A 94 9.55 -17.20 2.82
C GLY A 94 8.40 -16.52 2.08
N VAL A 95 8.68 -15.62 1.13
CA VAL A 95 7.62 -14.95 0.35
C VAL A 95 6.95 -15.94 -0.58
N SER A 96 5.68 -16.22 -0.33
CA SER A 96 4.87 -17.16 -1.12
C SER A 96 3.84 -16.48 -2.02
N PHE A 97 3.51 -15.22 -1.76
CA PHE A 97 2.60 -14.41 -2.57
C PHE A 97 2.95 -12.92 -2.46
N PHE A 98 2.60 -12.19 -3.50
CA PHE A 98 2.82 -10.74 -3.60
C PHE A 98 1.46 -10.06 -3.76
N VAL A 99 1.18 -9.03 -2.97
CA VAL A 99 -0.13 -8.37 -2.96
C VAL A 99 0.01 -6.90 -3.34
N LEU A 100 -0.72 -6.51 -4.37
CA LEU A 100 -0.86 -5.13 -4.80
C LEU A 100 -2.12 -4.50 -4.20
N ALA A 101 -2.03 -3.23 -3.83
CA ALA A 101 -3.19 -2.45 -3.45
C ALA A 101 -4.06 -2.17 -4.69
N PRO A 102 -5.40 -2.05 -4.54
CA PRO A 102 -6.27 -1.68 -5.67
C PRO A 102 -5.94 -0.33 -6.29
N GLU A 103 -5.28 0.54 -5.53
CA GLU A 103 -4.84 1.87 -5.94
C GLU A 103 -3.49 1.87 -6.66
N TYR A 104 -2.86 0.70 -6.87
CA TYR A 104 -1.58 0.63 -7.57
C TYR A 104 -1.74 1.07 -9.02
N ALA A 105 -0.99 2.10 -9.43
CA ALA A 105 -1.19 2.79 -10.71
C ALA A 105 -1.10 1.86 -11.93
N ARG A 106 -0.20 0.88 -11.89
CA ARG A 106 0.02 -0.06 -13.00
C ARG A 106 -0.85 -1.31 -12.95
N LEU A 107 -1.78 -1.41 -12.00
CA LEU A 107 -2.56 -2.63 -11.80
C LEU A 107 -3.41 -2.97 -13.04
N HIS A 108 -3.97 -1.97 -13.70
CA HIS A 108 -4.76 -2.16 -14.93
C HIS A 108 -3.92 -2.73 -16.06
N GLU A 109 -2.71 -2.20 -16.27
CA GLU A 109 -1.77 -2.67 -17.29
C GLU A 109 -1.39 -4.15 -17.11
N LEU A 110 -1.31 -4.62 -15.85
CA LEU A 110 -0.95 -5.98 -15.54
C LEU A 110 -2.02 -7.00 -15.93
N VAL A 111 -3.29 -6.59 -15.98
CA VAL A 111 -4.44 -7.48 -16.20
C VAL A 111 -5.15 -7.26 -17.53
N GLU A 112 -4.81 -6.19 -18.26
CA GLU A 112 -5.44 -5.82 -19.52
C GLU A 112 -5.40 -6.98 -20.52
N GLY A 113 -6.58 -7.32 -21.09
CA GLY A 113 -6.74 -8.40 -22.04
C GLY A 113 -6.61 -9.82 -21.47
N THR A 114 -6.50 -9.98 -20.15
CA THR A 114 -6.45 -11.29 -19.50
C THR A 114 -7.81 -11.72 -18.95
N GLU A 115 -7.97 -13.02 -18.69
CA GLU A 115 -9.17 -13.57 -18.01
C GLU A 115 -9.38 -13.00 -16.58
N TYR A 116 -8.36 -12.41 -15.99
CA TYR A 116 -8.37 -11.86 -14.63
C TYR A 116 -8.84 -10.41 -14.56
N GLU A 117 -8.91 -9.71 -15.69
CA GLU A 117 -9.24 -8.28 -15.78
C GLU A 117 -10.56 -7.95 -15.09
N ALA A 118 -11.62 -8.70 -15.40
CA ALA A 118 -12.95 -8.44 -14.84
C ALA A 118 -12.98 -8.57 -13.30
N ALA A 119 -12.29 -9.57 -12.75
CA ALA A 119 -12.25 -9.81 -11.31
C ALA A 119 -11.45 -8.72 -10.57
N VAL A 120 -10.32 -8.30 -11.14
CA VAL A 120 -9.47 -7.24 -10.57
C VAL A 120 -10.15 -5.88 -10.68
N THR A 121 -10.75 -5.56 -11.83
CA THR A 121 -11.50 -4.30 -12.04
C THR A 121 -12.62 -4.16 -11.02
N LYS A 122 -13.36 -5.25 -10.75
CA LYS A 122 -14.40 -5.24 -9.72
C LYS A 122 -13.84 -4.88 -8.34
N ILE A 123 -12.69 -5.43 -7.94
CA ILE A 123 -12.05 -5.11 -6.66
C ILE A 123 -11.63 -3.63 -6.61
N VAL A 124 -11.10 -3.10 -7.72
CA VAL A 124 -10.72 -1.69 -7.82
C VAL A 124 -11.93 -0.78 -7.66
N GLU A 125 -13.05 -1.10 -8.33
CA GLU A 125 -14.28 -0.34 -8.22
C GLU A 125 -14.88 -0.41 -6.80
N ASP A 126 -14.98 -1.60 -6.23
CA ASP A 126 -15.45 -1.80 -4.86
C ASP A 126 -14.60 -1.01 -3.85
N SER A 127 -13.29 -0.90 -4.10
CA SER A 127 -12.36 -0.16 -3.24
C SER A 127 -12.61 1.34 -3.19
N LYS A 128 -13.12 1.94 -4.27
CA LYS A 128 -13.40 3.39 -4.35
C LYS A 128 -14.48 3.83 -3.37
N HIS A 129 -15.40 2.93 -3.05
CA HIS A 129 -16.54 3.21 -2.18
C HIS A 129 -16.25 2.94 -0.69
N ILE A 130 -15.08 2.37 -0.38
CA ILE A 130 -14.69 2.04 0.98
C ILE A 130 -13.94 3.20 1.62
N SER A 131 -14.45 3.71 2.74
CA SER A 131 -13.78 4.77 3.49
C SER A 131 -12.52 4.27 4.20
N ALA A 132 -11.56 5.19 4.48
CA ALA A 132 -10.36 4.86 5.25
C ALA A 132 -10.69 4.33 6.66
N VAL A 133 -11.79 4.82 7.25
CA VAL A 133 -12.27 4.38 8.57
C VAL A 133 -12.75 2.93 8.53
N GLU A 134 -13.55 2.55 7.53
CA GLU A 134 -14.03 1.18 7.35
C GLU A 134 -12.88 0.21 7.11
N ARG A 135 -11.87 0.62 6.33
CA ARG A 135 -10.63 -0.15 6.14
C ARG A 135 -9.88 -0.37 7.47
N ALA A 136 -9.77 0.66 8.30
CA ALA A 136 -9.08 0.60 9.59
C ALA A 136 -9.83 -0.27 10.63
N GLN A 137 -11.16 -0.25 10.63
CA GLN A 137 -11.98 -1.04 11.55
C GLN A 137 -11.87 -2.55 11.32
N GLY A 138 -11.39 -2.97 10.14
CA GLY A 138 -11.11 -4.36 9.86
C GLY A 138 -12.33 -5.29 9.81
N THR A 139 -13.54 -4.73 9.72
CA THR A 139 -14.81 -5.46 9.63
C THR A 139 -15.14 -5.94 8.22
N LEU A 140 -14.42 -5.41 7.22
CA LEU A 140 -14.64 -5.75 5.82
C LEU A 140 -14.19 -7.17 5.52
N GLU A 141 -15.00 -7.88 4.76
CA GLU A 141 -14.65 -9.16 4.20
C GLU A 141 -13.45 -9.01 3.25
N LYS A 142 -12.54 -9.96 3.33
CA LYS A 142 -11.28 -9.90 2.57
C LYS A 142 -11.51 -10.43 1.17
N HIS A 143 -11.64 -9.56 0.19
CA HIS A 143 -11.71 -9.94 -1.22
C HIS A 143 -10.36 -9.75 -1.89
N GLY A 144 -9.97 -10.71 -2.72
CA GLY A 144 -8.74 -10.67 -3.51
C GLY A 144 -8.91 -11.45 -4.80
N ALA A 145 -8.21 -11.02 -5.84
CA ALA A 145 -8.15 -11.72 -7.12
C ALA A 145 -6.69 -11.87 -7.56
N PHE A 146 -6.44 -12.94 -8.28
CA PHE A 146 -5.15 -13.17 -8.92
C PHE A 146 -5.07 -12.29 -10.18
N THR A 147 -3.88 -11.75 -10.47
CA THR A 147 -3.64 -10.91 -11.64
C THR A 147 -3.14 -11.69 -12.85
N GLY A 148 -2.91 -13.00 -12.72
CA GLY A 148 -2.27 -13.78 -13.75
C GLY A 148 -0.75 -13.63 -13.81
N ARG A 149 -0.17 -12.79 -12.98
CA ARG A 149 1.26 -12.48 -13.00
C ARG A 149 2.00 -13.10 -11.81
N TYR A 150 3.31 -13.24 -11.98
CA TYR A 150 4.24 -13.72 -10.98
C TYR A 150 5.37 -12.72 -10.81
N VAL A 151 6.09 -12.81 -9.72
CA VAL A 151 7.34 -12.07 -9.51
C VAL A 151 8.46 -13.05 -9.18
N VAL A 152 9.70 -12.65 -9.49
CA VAL A 152 10.89 -13.37 -9.06
C VAL A 152 11.27 -12.89 -7.67
N ASN A 153 11.51 -13.82 -6.76
CA ASN A 153 12.05 -13.49 -5.46
C ASN A 153 13.52 -13.10 -5.60
N PRO A 154 13.92 -11.87 -5.26
CA PRO A 154 15.28 -11.39 -5.50
C PRO A 154 16.34 -12.08 -4.64
N VAL A 155 15.94 -12.79 -3.57
CA VAL A 155 16.87 -13.41 -2.63
C VAL A 155 17.28 -14.82 -3.06
N ASN A 156 16.33 -15.62 -3.56
CA ASN A 156 16.59 -17.01 -3.94
C ASN A 156 16.42 -17.29 -5.45
N GLY A 157 15.98 -16.30 -6.22
CA GLY A 157 15.76 -16.43 -7.66
C GLY A 157 14.57 -17.29 -8.07
N GLU A 158 13.75 -17.74 -7.08
CA GLU A 158 12.58 -18.56 -7.39
C GLU A 158 11.51 -17.74 -8.10
N LYS A 159 11.03 -18.28 -9.22
CA LYS A 159 9.80 -17.82 -9.86
C LYS A 159 8.65 -18.37 -9.02
N GLY A 160 7.90 -17.49 -8.34
CA GLY A 160 6.90 -18.11 -7.53
C GLY A 160 5.87 -17.27 -6.83
N PRO A 161 6.15 -16.13 -6.21
CA PRO A 161 5.10 -15.38 -5.57
C PRO A 161 4.03 -14.96 -6.58
N ARG A 162 2.80 -15.46 -6.39
CA ARG A 162 1.64 -15.06 -7.20
C ARG A 162 1.31 -13.60 -6.90
N VAL A 163 1.17 -12.79 -7.94
CA VAL A 163 0.75 -11.40 -7.80
C VAL A 163 -0.77 -11.36 -7.71
N GLY A 164 -1.29 -10.95 -6.57
CA GLY A 164 -2.73 -10.78 -6.36
C GLY A 164 -3.08 -9.32 -6.06
N CYS A 165 -4.27 -8.89 -6.48
CA CYS A 165 -4.88 -7.67 -6.01
C CYS A 165 -5.75 -7.97 -4.80
N ARG A 166 -5.63 -7.20 -3.72
CA ARG A 166 -6.44 -7.41 -2.51
C ARG A 166 -6.76 -6.10 -1.83
N LEU A 167 -8.00 -5.95 -1.39
CA LEU A 167 -8.40 -4.97 -0.41
C LEU A 167 -7.71 -5.28 0.94
N ARG A 168 -6.76 -4.43 1.33
CA ARG A 168 -6.04 -4.56 2.58
C ARG A 168 -6.74 -3.76 3.68
N ARG A 169 -6.67 -4.30 4.89
CA ARG A 169 -6.88 -3.51 6.10
C ARG A 169 -5.76 -2.44 6.16
N GLY A 170 -6.11 -1.21 6.47
CA GLY A 170 -5.15 -0.17 6.81
C GLY A 170 -4.39 -0.51 8.08
#